data_ca3c5e97ce504771c7bce1e435c4d596
#
_entry.id   ca3c5e97ce504771c7bce1e435c4d596
#
_cell.length_a   1.000
_cell.length_b   1.000
_cell.length_c   1.000
_cell.angle_alpha   90.00
_cell.angle_beta   90.00
_cell.angle_gamma   90.00
#
_symmetry.space_group_name_H-M   'P 1'
#
loop_
_entity.id
_entity.type
_entity.pdbx_description
1 polymer ?
#
loop_
_entity_poly.entity_id
_entity_poly.type
_entity_poly.pdbx_seq_one_letter_code
_entity_poly.pdbx_strand_id
1 'polypeptide(L)'
;TDDQYKKIIKLFKNNKLNITSRNFIKLLKKTIKYREYSKFIFSKSIDEIFNCIIKLGKIIDIKRNDLEFISIDKIINSYGVLETRKLSQILKNEVRENKKSFNITKKINFPDFISNSKDIYFQKIKSSKGNFITNKKISGNIKYLDKLNNYNNLNHKIVLLDNADPGFDFIFSHDIKGLITKYGGANSHMAIRCLELSVPAIIGIGSSEFDNLKRSNLIEVDCEQKTSKKIS
;
A
#
# COMPACT_ATOMS: atom_id res chain seq x y z
N THR A 1 30.13 -17.14 -1.88
CA THR A 1 31.46 -17.54 -1.42
C THR A 1 31.38 -18.93 -0.81
N ASP A 2 32.48 -19.71 -0.88
CA ASP A 2 32.55 -21.08 -0.37
C ASP A 2 32.17 -21.20 1.11
N ASP A 3 32.47 -20.17 1.89
CA ASP A 3 32.14 -20.12 3.31
C ASP A 3 30.60 -20.04 3.57
N GLN A 4 29.88 -19.32 2.74
CA GLN A 4 28.41 -19.27 2.81
C GLN A 4 27.80 -20.63 2.45
N TYR A 5 28.34 -21.34 1.45
CA TYR A 5 27.88 -22.68 1.11
C TYR A 5 28.13 -23.67 2.25
N LYS A 6 29.28 -23.64 2.89
CA LYS A 6 29.59 -24.47 4.06
C LYS A 6 28.61 -24.23 5.22
N LYS A 7 28.29 -22.97 5.50
CA LYS A 7 27.29 -22.61 6.53
C LYS A 7 25.91 -23.16 6.20
N ILE A 8 25.46 -23.04 4.95
CA ILE A 8 24.16 -23.60 4.50
C ILE A 8 24.13 -25.12 4.65
N ILE A 9 25.19 -25.82 4.25
CA ILE A 9 25.28 -27.29 4.38
C ILE A 9 25.18 -27.72 5.87
N LYS A 10 25.88 -27.00 6.76
CA LYS A 10 25.81 -27.28 8.18
C LYS A 10 24.40 -27.06 8.76
N LEU A 11 23.72 -25.98 8.34
CA LEU A 11 22.33 -25.71 8.72
C LEU A 11 21.38 -26.82 8.22
N PHE A 12 21.55 -27.32 7.00
CA PHE A 12 20.71 -28.37 6.45
C PHE A 12 20.87 -29.68 7.20
N LYS A 13 22.11 -30.06 7.53
CA LYS A 13 22.39 -31.24 8.35
C LYS A 13 21.75 -31.13 9.74
N ASN A 14 21.91 -29.99 10.39
CA ASN A 14 21.36 -29.75 11.72
C ASN A 14 19.83 -29.80 11.76
N ASN A 15 19.17 -29.38 10.69
CA ASN A 15 17.70 -29.37 10.56
C ASN A 15 17.15 -30.60 9.82
N LYS A 16 17.97 -31.65 9.59
CA LYS A 16 17.58 -32.89 8.89
C LYS A 16 16.95 -32.67 7.51
N LEU A 17 17.37 -31.62 6.80
CA LEU A 17 16.88 -31.30 5.45
C LEU A 17 17.63 -32.16 4.43
N ASN A 18 16.90 -33.02 3.72
CA ASN A 18 17.44 -33.89 2.69
C ASN A 18 17.50 -33.22 1.31
N ILE A 19 18.17 -32.08 1.23
CA ILE A 19 18.37 -31.31 -0.01
C ILE A 19 19.80 -30.77 -0.08
N THR A 20 20.40 -30.81 -1.26
CA THR A 20 21.72 -30.18 -1.46
C THR A 20 21.58 -28.67 -1.52
N SER A 21 22.62 -27.94 -1.06
CA SER A 21 22.63 -26.46 -1.13
C SER A 21 22.42 -25.93 -2.54
N ARG A 22 22.97 -26.60 -3.55
CA ARG A 22 22.80 -26.24 -4.97
C ARG A 22 21.33 -26.38 -5.41
N ASN A 23 20.70 -27.48 -5.06
CA ASN A 23 19.29 -27.73 -5.40
C ASN A 23 18.37 -26.78 -4.64
N PHE A 24 18.70 -26.45 -3.41
CA PHE A 24 17.94 -25.48 -2.62
C PHE A 24 17.98 -24.07 -3.26
N ILE A 25 19.16 -23.57 -3.65
CA ILE A 25 19.28 -22.28 -4.33
C ILE A 25 18.53 -22.30 -5.67
N LYS A 26 18.64 -23.41 -6.43
CA LYS A 26 17.88 -23.57 -7.67
C LYS A 26 16.37 -23.55 -7.43
N LEU A 27 15.89 -24.19 -6.35
CA LEU A 27 14.51 -24.17 -5.93
C LEU A 27 14.06 -22.75 -5.58
N LEU A 28 14.80 -22.04 -4.73
CA LEU A 28 14.49 -20.66 -4.37
C LEU A 28 14.37 -19.73 -5.58
N LYS A 29 15.34 -19.78 -6.49
CA LYS A 29 15.30 -18.97 -7.73
C LYS A 29 14.08 -19.31 -8.58
N LYS A 30 13.73 -20.58 -8.73
CA LYS A 30 12.53 -21.02 -9.46
C LYS A 30 11.26 -20.55 -8.77
N THR A 31 11.16 -20.73 -7.45
CA THR A 31 9.99 -20.35 -6.67
C THR A 31 9.71 -18.84 -6.77
N ILE A 32 10.75 -17.99 -6.65
CA ILE A 32 10.60 -16.55 -6.81
C ILE A 32 10.10 -16.21 -8.23
N LYS A 33 10.75 -16.78 -9.27
CA LYS A 33 10.36 -16.55 -10.66
C LYS A 33 8.90 -16.98 -10.93
N TYR A 34 8.52 -18.16 -10.49
CA TYR A 34 7.17 -18.67 -10.73
C TYR A 34 6.12 -17.93 -9.89
N ARG A 35 6.46 -17.47 -8.69
CA ARG A 35 5.58 -16.61 -7.90
C ARG A 35 5.25 -15.32 -8.66
N GLU A 36 6.24 -14.64 -9.19
CA GLU A 36 6.02 -13.39 -9.92
C GLU A 36 5.27 -13.64 -11.24
N TYR A 37 5.59 -14.71 -11.94
CA TYR A 37 4.87 -15.11 -13.14
C TYR A 37 3.39 -15.46 -12.86
N SER A 38 3.12 -16.18 -11.79
CA SER A 38 1.75 -16.52 -11.38
C SER A 38 0.94 -15.27 -11.02
N LYS A 39 1.55 -14.30 -10.31
CA LYS A 39 0.92 -13.01 -10.05
C LYS A 39 0.57 -12.27 -11.34
N PHE A 40 1.49 -12.27 -12.31
CA PHE A 40 1.25 -11.62 -13.59
C PHE A 40 0.07 -12.26 -14.35
N ILE A 41 0.00 -13.59 -14.41
CA ILE A 41 -1.13 -14.29 -15.03
C ILE A 41 -2.43 -14.01 -14.27
N PHE A 42 -2.40 -14.04 -12.94
CA PHE A 42 -3.55 -13.70 -12.10
C PHE A 42 -4.03 -12.26 -12.37
N SER A 43 -3.10 -11.30 -12.46
CA SER A 43 -3.44 -9.90 -12.75
C SER A 43 -4.12 -9.73 -14.10
N LYS A 44 -3.72 -10.49 -15.14
CA LYS A 44 -4.42 -10.50 -16.43
C LYS A 44 -5.87 -10.97 -16.31
N SER A 45 -6.10 -12.01 -15.53
CA SER A 45 -7.46 -12.53 -15.29
C SER A 45 -8.33 -11.49 -14.57
N ILE A 46 -7.77 -10.80 -13.58
CA ILE A 46 -8.48 -9.72 -12.88
C ILE A 46 -8.78 -8.55 -13.82
N ASP A 47 -7.83 -8.16 -14.68
CA ASP A 47 -8.05 -7.09 -15.66
C ASP A 47 -9.21 -7.43 -16.61
N GLU A 48 -9.28 -8.67 -17.09
CA GLU A 48 -10.38 -9.11 -17.94
C GLU A 48 -11.73 -9.11 -17.20
N ILE A 49 -11.77 -9.50 -15.93
CA ILE A 49 -12.97 -9.38 -15.10
C ILE A 49 -13.41 -7.91 -15.01
N PHE A 50 -12.49 -6.98 -14.74
CA PHE A 50 -12.83 -5.56 -14.71
C PHE A 50 -13.33 -5.04 -16.03
N ASN A 51 -12.76 -5.48 -17.17
CA ASN A 51 -13.23 -5.14 -18.49
C ASN A 51 -14.66 -5.63 -18.72
N CYS A 52 -15.01 -6.84 -18.28
CA CYS A 52 -16.38 -7.36 -18.34
C CYS A 52 -17.34 -6.52 -17.48
N ILE A 53 -16.94 -6.16 -16.26
CA ILE A 53 -17.75 -5.31 -15.37
C ILE A 53 -17.98 -3.92 -16.00
N ILE A 54 -16.95 -3.34 -16.61
CA ILE A 54 -17.08 -2.04 -17.31
C ILE A 54 -18.03 -2.15 -18.50
N LYS A 55 -17.97 -3.23 -19.28
CA LYS A 55 -18.92 -3.48 -20.38
C LYS A 55 -20.35 -3.61 -19.85
N LEU A 56 -20.56 -4.38 -18.78
CA LEU A 56 -21.84 -4.48 -18.09
C LEU A 56 -22.33 -3.10 -17.65
N GLY A 57 -21.49 -2.31 -17.01
CA GLY A 57 -21.83 -0.95 -16.55
C GLY A 57 -22.36 -0.06 -17.68
N LYS A 58 -21.76 -0.15 -18.88
CA LYS A 58 -22.24 0.58 -20.06
C LYS A 58 -23.64 0.13 -20.51
N ILE A 59 -23.92 -1.18 -20.46
CA ILE A 59 -25.23 -1.75 -20.86
C ILE A 59 -26.33 -1.31 -19.90
N ILE A 60 -26.05 -1.28 -18.59
CA ILE A 60 -27.05 -0.97 -17.55
C ILE A 60 -27.04 0.50 -17.11
N ASP A 61 -26.28 1.35 -17.79
CA ASP A 61 -26.14 2.77 -17.50
C ASP A 61 -25.70 3.06 -16.05
N ILE A 62 -24.58 2.46 -15.66
CA ILE A 62 -23.87 2.74 -14.40
C ILE A 62 -22.49 3.30 -14.73
N LYS A 63 -22.13 4.44 -14.12
CA LYS A 63 -20.84 5.09 -14.33
C LYS A 63 -19.69 4.22 -13.81
N ARG A 64 -18.54 4.26 -14.49
CA ARG A 64 -17.35 3.48 -14.11
C ARG A 64 -16.99 3.62 -12.63
N ASN A 65 -16.99 4.83 -12.08
CA ASN A 65 -16.66 5.09 -10.67
C ASN A 65 -17.72 4.55 -9.69
N ASP A 66 -18.89 4.20 -10.19
CA ASP A 66 -19.96 3.64 -9.37
C ASP A 66 -19.90 2.11 -9.32
N LEU A 67 -19.22 1.50 -10.28
CA LEU A 67 -19.05 0.04 -10.35
C LEU A 67 -18.24 -0.52 -9.16
N GLU A 68 -17.36 0.29 -8.56
CA GLU A 68 -16.60 -0.10 -7.36
C GLU A 68 -17.49 -0.39 -6.13
N PHE A 69 -18.75 0.08 -6.15
CA PHE A 69 -19.72 -0.14 -5.08
C PHE A 69 -20.63 -1.34 -5.33
N ILE A 70 -20.39 -2.14 -6.37
CA ILE A 70 -21.14 -3.36 -6.66
C ILE A 70 -20.31 -4.56 -6.24
N SER A 71 -20.89 -5.46 -5.42
CA SER A 71 -20.24 -6.71 -5.07
C SER A 71 -20.26 -7.69 -6.25
N ILE A 72 -19.19 -8.46 -6.42
CA ILE A 72 -19.11 -9.51 -7.44
C ILE A 72 -20.20 -10.56 -7.24
N ASP A 73 -20.47 -10.92 -5.99
CA ASP A 73 -21.55 -11.87 -5.65
C ASP A 73 -22.91 -11.40 -6.13
N LYS A 74 -23.16 -10.09 -6.06
CA LYS A 74 -24.42 -9.52 -6.56
C LYS A 74 -24.54 -9.65 -8.07
N ILE A 75 -23.45 -9.42 -8.79
CA ILE A 75 -23.42 -9.61 -10.25
C ILE A 75 -23.69 -11.07 -10.60
N ILE A 76 -22.98 -12.01 -9.96
CA ILE A 76 -23.11 -13.45 -10.20
C ILE A 76 -24.54 -13.93 -9.88
N ASN A 77 -25.07 -13.54 -8.72
CA ASN A 77 -26.40 -13.96 -8.27
C ASN A 77 -27.54 -13.30 -9.06
N SER A 78 -27.23 -12.28 -9.86
CA SER A 78 -28.19 -11.65 -10.75
C SER A 78 -28.29 -12.31 -12.14
N TYR A 79 -27.57 -13.41 -12.38
CA TYR A 79 -27.55 -14.12 -13.67
C TYR A 79 -28.94 -14.56 -14.15
N GLY A 80 -29.85 -14.88 -13.22
CA GLY A 80 -31.24 -15.25 -13.54
C GLY A 80 -32.18 -14.08 -13.89
N VAL A 81 -31.70 -12.82 -13.81
CA VAL A 81 -32.54 -11.64 -14.12
C VAL A 81 -32.48 -11.35 -15.60
N LEU A 82 -33.48 -11.79 -16.33
CA LEU A 82 -33.54 -11.66 -17.80
C LEU A 82 -33.84 -10.23 -18.28
N GLU A 83 -34.42 -9.39 -17.43
CA GLU A 83 -34.79 -8.01 -17.79
C GLU A 83 -33.67 -7.03 -17.42
N THR A 84 -33.06 -6.42 -18.44
CA THR A 84 -31.98 -5.43 -18.26
C THR A 84 -32.41 -4.24 -17.37
N ARG A 85 -33.65 -3.79 -17.46
CA ARG A 85 -34.20 -2.71 -16.61
C ARG A 85 -34.25 -3.09 -15.14
N LYS A 86 -34.71 -4.30 -14.82
CA LYS A 86 -34.70 -4.84 -13.45
C LYS A 86 -33.29 -4.96 -12.90
N LEU A 87 -32.36 -5.51 -13.68
CA LEU A 87 -30.96 -5.62 -13.31
C LEU A 87 -30.35 -4.24 -13.03
N SER A 88 -30.57 -3.27 -13.89
CA SER A 88 -30.11 -1.88 -13.69
C SER A 88 -30.64 -1.30 -12.37
N GLN A 89 -31.90 -1.48 -12.05
CA GLN A 89 -32.48 -0.99 -10.78
C GLN A 89 -31.86 -1.67 -9.56
N ILE A 90 -31.69 -3.00 -9.59
CA ILE A 90 -31.09 -3.77 -8.49
C ILE A 90 -29.67 -3.27 -8.23
N LEU A 91 -28.84 -3.16 -9.26
CA LEU A 91 -27.45 -2.75 -9.12
C LEU A 91 -27.30 -1.26 -8.77
N LYS A 92 -28.14 -0.37 -9.31
CA LYS A 92 -28.17 1.05 -8.92
C LYS A 92 -28.59 1.23 -7.44
N ASN A 93 -29.49 0.41 -6.94
CA ASN A 93 -29.85 0.43 -5.51
C ASN A 93 -28.68 -0.02 -4.64
N GLU A 94 -27.99 -1.09 -5.02
CA GLU A 94 -26.79 -1.54 -4.30
C GLU A 94 -25.71 -0.48 -4.28
N VAL A 95 -25.39 0.15 -5.42
CA VAL A 95 -24.46 1.29 -5.48
C VAL A 95 -24.83 2.37 -4.48
N ARG A 96 -26.11 2.74 -4.42
CA ARG A 96 -26.58 3.79 -3.51
C ARG A 96 -26.38 3.43 -2.05
N GLU A 97 -26.73 2.21 -1.66
CA GLU A 97 -26.59 1.76 -0.28
C GLU A 97 -25.12 1.58 0.12
N ASN A 98 -24.32 0.98 -0.75
CA ASN A 98 -22.89 0.80 -0.50
C ASN A 98 -22.12 2.12 -0.45
N LYS A 99 -22.50 3.11 -1.27
CA LYS A 99 -21.95 4.49 -1.15
C LYS A 99 -22.28 5.15 0.19
N LYS A 100 -23.53 4.98 0.68
CA LYS A 100 -23.89 5.50 2.01
C LYS A 100 -23.03 4.85 3.09
N SER A 101 -22.94 3.52 3.10
CA SER A 101 -22.12 2.77 4.04
C SER A 101 -20.66 3.17 3.97
N PHE A 102 -20.10 3.28 2.76
CA PHE A 102 -18.72 3.72 2.55
C PHE A 102 -18.46 5.13 3.11
N ASN A 103 -19.37 6.07 2.87
CA ASN A 103 -19.25 7.43 3.39
C ASN A 103 -19.31 7.51 4.92
N ILE A 104 -20.04 6.61 5.57
CA ILE A 104 -20.04 6.46 7.02
C ILE A 104 -18.71 5.87 7.48
N THR A 105 -18.31 4.74 6.90
CA THR A 105 -17.08 4.03 7.25
C THR A 105 -15.83 4.90 7.06
N LYS A 106 -15.80 5.70 5.99
CA LYS A 106 -14.69 6.63 5.71
C LYS A 106 -14.49 7.68 6.83
N LYS A 107 -15.52 7.99 7.61
CA LYS A 107 -15.44 8.94 8.73
C LYS A 107 -14.99 8.29 10.03
N ILE A 108 -14.97 6.96 10.09
CA ILE A 108 -14.58 6.21 11.28
C ILE A 108 -13.06 5.98 11.21
N ASN A 109 -12.35 6.48 12.20
CA ASN A 109 -10.93 6.18 12.38
C ASN A 109 -10.80 5.01 13.36
N PHE A 110 -10.32 3.88 12.86
CA PHE A 110 -9.96 2.75 13.70
C PHE A 110 -8.52 2.85 14.17
N PRO A 111 -8.16 2.21 15.30
CA PRO A 111 -6.76 2.07 15.69
C PRO A 111 -6.01 1.22 14.66
N ASP A 112 -4.70 1.48 14.53
CA ASP A 112 -3.83 0.78 13.56
C ASP A 112 -3.76 -0.74 13.81
N PHE A 113 -4.07 -1.18 15.02
CA PHE A 113 -4.10 -2.57 15.41
C PHE A 113 -5.26 -2.83 16.38
N ILE A 114 -6.10 -3.81 16.07
CA ILE A 114 -7.23 -4.26 16.89
C ILE A 114 -6.92 -5.66 17.39
N SER A 115 -6.72 -5.82 18.70
CA SER A 115 -6.48 -7.10 19.34
C SER A 115 -7.74 -7.68 20.03
N ASN A 116 -8.68 -6.81 20.39
CA ASN A 116 -9.94 -7.20 21.01
C ASN A 116 -11.04 -6.15 20.73
N SER A 117 -12.28 -6.48 21.05
CA SER A 117 -13.44 -5.59 20.82
C SER A 117 -13.37 -4.26 21.58
N LYS A 118 -12.64 -4.19 22.69
CA LYS A 118 -12.49 -2.94 23.46
C LYS A 118 -11.62 -1.91 22.72
N ASP A 119 -10.73 -2.36 21.86
CA ASP A 119 -9.87 -1.47 21.06
C ASP A 119 -10.68 -0.63 20.06
N ILE A 120 -11.91 -1.04 19.74
CA ILE A 120 -12.82 -0.29 18.86
C ILE A 120 -13.45 0.90 19.61
N TYR A 121 -13.68 0.77 20.91
CA TYR A 121 -14.37 1.78 21.72
C TYR A 121 -13.42 2.77 22.38
N PHE A 122 -12.15 2.41 22.60
CA PHE A 122 -11.15 3.23 23.30
C PHE A 122 -9.87 3.34 22.48
N GLN A 123 -9.78 4.37 21.64
CA GLN A 123 -8.53 4.73 21.01
C GLN A 123 -7.57 5.36 22.05
N LYS A 124 -6.61 4.59 22.52
CA LYS A 124 -5.38 5.19 23.05
C LYS A 124 -4.59 5.71 21.84
N ILE A 125 -4.46 7.02 21.72
CA ILE A 125 -3.58 7.65 20.75
C ILE A 125 -2.14 7.26 21.16
N LYS A 126 -1.66 6.12 20.66
CA LYS A 126 -0.25 5.80 20.71
C LYS A 126 0.41 6.60 19.60
N SER A 127 1.24 7.56 19.95
CA SER A 127 2.16 8.14 18.98
C SER A 127 3.04 6.99 18.45
N SER A 128 2.79 6.54 17.22
CA SER A 128 3.68 5.58 16.59
C SER A 128 4.99 6.31 16.34
N LYS A 129 6.09 5.79 16.91
CA LYS A 129 7.42 6.21 16.48
C LYS A 129 7.60 5.58 15.10
N GLY A 130 7.52 6.36 14.03
CA GLY A 130 7.69 5.86 12.67
C GLY A 130 9.00 5.08 12.48
N ASN A 131 9.07 4.28 11.44
CA ASN A 131 10.30 3.58 11.07
C ASN A 131 11.20 4.52 10.26
N PHE A 132 12.30 4.96 10.86
CA PHE A 132 13.27 5.82 10.22
C PHE A 132 14.20 4.99 9.34
N ILE A 133 14.29 5.37 8.08
CA ILE A 133 15.07 4.68 7.05
C ILE A 133 16.26 5.56 6.68
N THR A 134 17.44 4.98 6.60
CA THR A 134 18.75 5.63 6.49
C THR A 134 19.21 6.32 7.79
N ASN A 135 20.43 6.94 7.76
CA ASN A 135 20.96 7.71 8.86
C ASN A 135 21.25 9.16 8.45
N LYS A 136 20.44 9.70 7.53
CA LYS A 136 20.66 11.05 7.00
C LYS A 136 19.72 12.05 7.67
N LYS A 137 20.21 13.29 7.78
CA LYS A 137 19.42 14.44 8.19
C LYS A 137 19.09 15.31 6.97
N ILE A 138 17.84 15.71 6.83
CA ILE A 138 17.35 16.53 5.73
C ILE A 138 16.39 17.59 6.21
N SER A 139 16.31 18.70 5.47
CA SER A 139 15.28 19.70 5.62
C SER A 139 14.74 20.08 4.23
N GLY A 140 13.47 20.36 4.13
CA GLY A 140 12.89 20.73 2.84
C GLY A 140 11.39 21.00 2.89
N ASN A 141 10.92 21.62 1.81
CA ASN A 141 9.50 21.83 1.61
C ASN A 141 8.79 20.49 1.40
N ILE A 142 7.58 20.40 1.92
CA ILE A 142 6.76 19.21 1.78
C ILE A 142 5.90 19.26 0.52
N LYS A 143 5.59 18.08 -0.01
CA LYS A 143 4.58 17.86 -1.03
C LYS A 143 3.74 16.66 -0.65
N TYR A 144 2.50 16.89 -0.27
CA TYR A 144 1.54 15.81 -0.05
C TYR A 144 0.99 15.36 -1.39
N LEU A 145 0.98 14.04 -1.60
CA LEU A 145 0.39 13.40 -2.78
C LEU A 145 -0.89 12.68 -2.38
N ASP A 146 -1.97 13.03 -3.03
CA ASP A 146 -3.24 12.33 -3.00
C ASP A 146 -3.48 11.66 -4.36
N LYS A 147 -4.30 10.63 -4.42
CA LYS A 147 -4.65 9.91 -5.66
C LYS A 147 -5.22 10.81 -6.78
N LEU A 148 -5.64 12.01 -6.44
CA LEU A 148 -6.25 12.98 -7.35
C LEU A 148 -5.32 14.15 -7.72
N ASN A 149 -4.11 14.22 -7.17
CA ASN A 149 -3.24 15.38 -7.34
C ASN A 149 -2.29 15.24 -8.52
N ASN A 150 -2.00 16.39 -9.12
CA ASN A 150 -0.97 16.55 -10.14
C ASN A 150 0.41 16.20 -9.53
N TYR A 151 1.06 15.18 -10.06
CA TYR A 151 2.36 14.66 -9.61
C TYR A 151 3.56 15.52 -10.05
N ASN A 152 3.31 16.73 -10.55
CA ASN A 152 4.35 17.62 -11.01
C ASN A 152 5.10 18.27 -9.84
N ASN A 153 6.38 18.56 -10.05
CA ASN A 153 7.23 19.31 -9.14
C ASN A 153 7.53 18.61 -7.80
N LEU A 154 8.02 17.35 -7.87
CA LEU A 154 8.46 16.57 -6.70
C LEU A 154 9.95 16.78 -6.36
N ASN A 155 10.74 17.30 -7.31
CA ASN A 155 12.18 17.46 -7.14
C ASN A 155 12.50 18.34 -5.93
N HIS A 156 13.49 17.90 -5.16
CA HIS A 156 14.00 18.55 -3.96
C HIS A 156 12.97 18.76 -2.84
N LYS A 157 11.87 17.98 -2.85
CA LYS A 157 10.83 18.05 -1.81
C LYS A 157 10.82 16.80 -0.94
N ILE A 158 10.28 16.94 0.26
CA ILE A 158 9.93 15.82 1.12
C ILE A 158 8.50 15.41 0.77
N VAL A 159 8.34 14.22 0.23
CA VAL A 159 7.04 13.70 -0.23
C VAL A 159 6.30 13.07 0.94
N LEU A 160 5.02 13.42 1.08
CA LEU A 160 4.11 12.84 2.07
C LEU A 160 3.09 11.95 1.38
N LEU A 161 2.93 10.71 1.84
CA LEU A 161 1.96 9.73 1.35
C LEU A 161 1.13 9.16 2.50
N ASP A 162 -0.13 8.87 2.26
CA ASP A 162 -0.94 8.19 3.27
C ASP A 162 -0.46 6.75 3.51
N ASN A 163 -0.07 6.02 2.46
CA ASN A 163 0.35 4.63 2.56
C ASN A 163 1.69 4.39 1.84
N ALA A 164 2.47 3.47 2.37
CA ALA A 164 3.67 2.96 1.73
C ALA A 164 3.32 1.96 0.60
N ASP A 165 2.54 2.41 -0.39
CA ASP A 165 1.99 1.60 -1.48
C ASP A 165 2.98 1.56 -2.66
N PRO A 166 3.28 0.37 -3.23
CA PRO A 166 4.08 0.24 -4.45
C PRO A 166 3.59 1.07 -5.64
N GLY A 167 2.29 1.40 -5.69
CA GLY A 167 1.73 2.28 -6.73
C GLY A 167 2.34 3.67 -6.81
N PHE A 168 3.03 4.11 -5.76
CA PHE A 168 3.78 5.37 -5.74
C PHE A 168 5.27 5.22 -6.08
N ASP A 169 5.73 4.07 -6.57
CA ASP A 169 7.15 3.84 -6.90
C ASP A 169 7.72 4.86 -7.91
N PHE A 170 6.87 5.45 -8.75
CA PHE A 170 7.24 6.48 -9.69
C PHE A 170 7.86 7.75 -9.04
N ILE A 171 7.62 8.01 -7.74
CA ILE A 171 8.23 9.16 -7.05
C ILE A 171 9.75 9.09 -7.05
N PHE A 172 10.32 7.88 -7.09
CA PHE A 172 11.76 7.66 -7.13
C PHE A 172 12.40 7.92 -8.52
N SER A 173 11.59 8.19 -9.54
CA SER A 173 12.10 8.74 -10.81
C SER A 173 12.38 10.25 -10.72
N HIS A 174 11.96 10.90 -9.64
CA HIS A 174 12.24 12.29 -9.33
C HIS A 174 13.34 12.39 -8.26
N ASP A 175 14.05 13.51 -8.24
CA ASP A 175 15.06 13.79 -7.20
C ASP A 175 14.38 14.29 -5.91
N ILE A 176 13.67 13.40 -5.21
CA ILE A 176 13.02 13.73 -3.95
C ILE A 176 14.04 13.80 -2.81
N LYS A 177 13.89 14.77 -1.89
CA LYS A 177 14.74 14.89 -0.71
C LYS A 177 14.47 13.80 0.33
N GLY A 178 13.22 13.36 0.46
CA GLY A 178 12.83 12.36 1.44
C GLY A 178 11.38 11.93 1.29
N LEU A 179 11.01 10.91 2.06
CA LEU A 179 9.67 10.34 2.06
C LEU A 179 9.12 10.20 3.49
N ILE A 180 7.87 10.58 3.69
CA ILE A 180 7.15 10.32 4.94
C ILE A 180 5.83 9.63 4.59
N THR A 181 5.54 8.50 5.23
CA THR A 181 4.25 7.84 5.08
C THR A 181 3.48 7.79 6.39
N LYS A 182 2.17 7.99 6.30
CA LYS A 182 1.27 7.90 7.44
C LYS A 182 1.20 6.47 7.95
N TYR A 183 1.01 5.51 7.04
CA TYR A 183 0.94 4.08 7.31
C TYR A 183 1.99 3.32 6.51
N GLY A 184 2.42 2.18 7.05
CA GLY A 184 3.40 1.30 6.45
C GLY A 184 4.38 0.74 7.47
N GLY A 185 5.05 -0.34 7.12
CA GLY A 185 6.03 -1.01 7.97
C GLY A 185 7.47 -0.86 7.45
N ALA A 186 8.44 -1.17 8.30
CA ALA A 186 9.87 -1.16 7.94
C ALA A 186 10.23 -2.09 6.77
N ASN A 187 9.42 -3.10 6.52
CA ASN A 187 9.61 -4.07 5.44
C ASN A 187 8.69 -3.80 4.23
N SER A 188 8.05 -2.62 4.17
CA SER A 188 7.24 -2.24 3.00
C SER A 188 8.13 -2.02 1.78
N HIS A 189 7.53 -2.16 0.58
CA HIS A 189 8.23 -1.90 -0.68
C HIS A 189 8.90 -0.53 -0.69
N MET A 190 8.17 0.52 -0.27
CA MET A 190 8.68 1.89 -0.22
C MET A 190 9.85 2.05 0.76
N ALA A 191 9.83 1.34 1.91
CA ALA A 191 10.94 1.36 2.87
C ALA A 191 12.22 0.76 2.25
N ILE A 192 12.07 -0.37 1.55
CA ILE A 192 13.18 -1.04 0.87
C ILE A 192 13.74 -0.15 -0.24
N ARG A 193 12.88 0.46 -1.05
CA ARG A 193 13.31 1.40 -2.11
C ARG A 193 14.04 2.62 -1.55
N CYS A 194 13.55 3.19 -0.45
CA CYS A 194 14.25 4.30 0.23
C CYS A 194 15.65 3.89 0.70
N LEU A 195 15.80 2.67 1.23
CA LEU A 195 17.09 2.16 1.65
C LEU A 195 18.03 1.94 0.46
N GLU A 196 17.56 1.30 -0.61
CA GLU A 196 18.34 1.05 -1.84
C GLU A 196 18.83 2.34 -2.49
N LEU A 197 17.98 3.35 -2.57
CA LEU A 197 18.29 4.65 -3.18
C LEU A 197 18.89 5.65 -2.20
N SER A 198 19.11 5.24 -0.95
CA SER A 198 19.64 6.12 0.12
C SER A 198 18.81 7.39 0.33
N VAL A 199 17.50 7.32 0.09
CA VAL A 199 16.53 8.40 0.34
C VAL A 199 16.10 8.35 1.81
N PRO A 200 16.27 9.42 2.59
CA PRO A 200 15.80 9.47 3.98
C PRO A 200 14.29 9.35 4.05
N ALA A 201 13.79 8.50 4.96
CA ALA A 201 12.35 8.32 5.07
C ALA A 201 11.87 8.02 6.48
N ILE A 202 10.62 8.35 6.75
CA ILE A 202 9.87 7.92 7.93
C ILE A 202 8.67 7.12 7.44
N ILE A 203 8.66 5.84 7.68
CA ILE A 203 7.59 4.95 7.22
C ILE A 203 6.66 4.62 8.40
N GLY A 204 5.36 4.94 8.24
CA GLY A 204 4.34 4.64 9.24
C GLY A 204 4.43 5.52 10.49
N ILE A 205 4.55 6.84 10.32
CA ILE A 205 4.68 7.80 11.44
C ILE A 205 3.39 7.90 12.28
N GLY A 206 2.26 7.41 11.75
CA GLY A 206 0.94 7.50 12.40
C GLY A 206 0.17 8.77 12.08
N SER A 207 -1.15 8.70 12.30
CA SER A 207 -2.08 9.76 11.87
C SER A 207 -1.78 11.12 12.52
N SER A 208 -1.60 11.12 13.83
CA SER A 208 -1.45 12.37 14.59
C SER A 208 -0.24 13.18 14.14
N GLU A 209 0.93 12.52 14.08
CA GLU A 209 2.17 13.18 13.70
C GLU A 209 2.19 13.54 12.21
N PHE A 210 1.68 12.64 11.35
CA PHE A 210 1.56 12.90 9.93
C PHE A 210 0.71 14.12 9.63
N ASP A 211 -0.50 14.21 10.21
CA ASP A 211 -1.43 15.31 10.01
C ASP A 211 -0.88 16.61 10.60
N ASN A 212 -0.05 16.50 11.66
CA ASN A 212 0.69 17.62 12.21
C ASN A 212 1.76 18.13 11.22
N LEU A 213 2.60 17.27 10.67
CA LEU A 213 3.63 17.64 9.68
C LEU A 213 3.01 18.19 8.40
N LYS A 214 1.92 17.59 7.92
CA LYS A 214 1.22 18.02 6.70
C LYS A 214 0.75 19.47 6.70
N ARG A 215 0.55 20.06 7.88
CA ARG A 215 0.15 21.49 8.04
C ARG A 215 1.32 22.48 7.95
N SER A 216 2.54 21.99 7.82
CA SER A 216 3.74 22.83 7.71
C SER A 216 4.16 22.96 6.25
N ASN A 217 4.91 24.01 5.93
CA ASN A 217 5.53 24.15 4.62
C ASN A 217 6.94 23.57 4.58
N LEU A 218 7.67 23.70 5.70
CA LEU A 218 9.07 23.29 5.82
C LEU A 218 9.25 22.40 7.04
N ILE A 219 9.89 21.26 6.85
CA ILE A 219 10.17 20.29 7.93
C ILE A 219 11.64 19.85 7.91
N GLU A 220 12.11 19.42 9.05
CA GLU A 220 13.38 18.74 9.24
C GLU A 220 13.10 17.28 9.65
N VAL A 221 13.80 16.36 9.03
CA VAL A 221 13.81 14.93 9.36
C VAL A 221 15.23 14.53 9.66
N ASP A 222 15.45 14.00 10.85
CA ASP A 222 16.72 13.44 11.30
C ASP A 222 16.53 11.94 11.53
N CYS A 223 16.96 11.13 10.55
CA CYS A 223 16.80 9.69 10.62
C CYS A 223 17.79 9.03 11.58
N GLU A 224 18.92 9.68 11.88
CA GLU A 224 19.90 9.18 12.86
C GLU A 224 19.37 9.33 14.27
N GLN A 225 18.88 10.54 14.60
CA GLN A 225 18.30 10.82 15.93
C GLN A 225 16.83 10.38 16.06
N LYS A 226 16.23 9.86 14.97
CA LYS A 226 14.83 9.44 14.91
C LYS A 226 13.86 10.54 15.33
N THR A 227 14.04 11.73 14.79
CA THR A 227 13.21 12.90 15.07
C THR A 227 12.69 13.57 13.80
N SER A 228 11.52 14.19 13.90
CA SER A 228 10.96 15.06 12.88
C SER A 228 10.49 16.37 13.53
N LYS A 229 10.74 17.50 12.89
CA LYS A 229 10.40 18.82 13.44
C LYS A 229 9.86 19.72 12.33
N LYS A 230 8.90 20.55 12.69
CA LYS A 230 8.49 21.69 11.88
C LYS A 230 9.53 22.80 12.01
N ILE A 231 9.84 23.47 10.89
CA ILE A 231 10.74 24.61 10.88
C ILE A 231 9.92 25.90 10.69
N SER A 232 8.78 25.81 10.01
CA SER A 232 7.84 26.93 9.83
C SER A 232 6.44 26.40 9.50
#